data_a02bae7c6f6e1613fa7479c601237bad
#
_entry.id   a02bae7c6f6e1613fa7479c601237bad
#
_cell.length_a   1.000
_cell.length_b   1.000
_cell.length_c   1.000
_cell.angle_alpha   90.00
_cell.angle_beta   90.00
_cell.angle_gamma   90.00
#
_symmetry.space_group_name_H-M   'P 1'
#
loop_
_entity.id
_entity.type
_entity.pdbx_description
1 polymer ?
#
loop_
_entity_poly.entity_id
_entity_poly.type
_entity_poly.pdbx_seq_one_letter_code
_entity_poly.pdbx_strand_id
1 'polypeptide(L)'
;LRPPGLADPTRDRGAFEARCSARERERSTDHAYPFGVFVDQQFAGEVNLNNVTRGALQGATIGYWIDRERAGHGYIAESVVVTLRFAFEDVNLHRVEICIVPRNANSRRVVEKLGVRCEGVAERFLEIAGVWEDHLRFAITAEEWDARGPELTSAWIGGPGR
;
A
#
# COMPACT_ATOMS: atom_id res chain seq x y z
N LEU A 1 -5.55 1.38 -10.86
CA LEU A 1 -6.08 2.30 -11.91
C LEU A 1 -5.75 3.73 -11.48
N ARG A 2 -5.01 4.45 -12.33
CA ARG A 2 -4.68 5.86 -12.11
C ARG A 2 -5.96 6.69 -12.27
N PRO A 3 -6.27 7.64 -11.36
CA PRO A 3 -7.43 8.51 -11.54
C PRO A 3 -7.31 9.30 -12.85
N PRO A 4 -8.38 9.42 -13.65
CA PRO A 4 -8.38 10.28 -14.83
C PRO A 4 -8.22 11.74 -14.40
N GLY A 5 -7.36 12.50 -15.10
CA GLY A 5 -7.20 13.96 -14.89
C GLY A 5 -5.94 14.40 -14.17
N LEU A 6 -5.14 13.50 -13.61
CA LEU A 6 -3.79 13.87 -13.16
C LEU A 6 -2.85 13.98 -14.38
N ALA A 7 -2.24 15.16 -14.53
CA ALA A 7 -1.18 15.37 -15.50
C ALA A 7 -0.14 14.24 -15.37
N ASP A 8 0.32 13.73 -16.51
CA ASP A 8 1.33 12.66 -16.50
C ASP A 8 2.61 13.19 -15.85
N PRO A 9 2.96 12.78 -14.60
CA PRO A 9 4.12 13.32 -13.91
C PRO A 9 5.43 12.93 -14.59
N THR A 10 5.40 12.01 -15.57
CA THR A 10 6.57 11.67 -16.38
C THR A 10 6.82 12.69 -17.48
N ARG A 11 5.85 13.54 -17.80
CA ARG A 11 5.92 14.57 -18.84
C ARG A 11 6.12 15.99 -18.32
N ASP A 12 5.89 16.22 -17.03
CA ASP A 12 6.07 17.52 -16.37
C ASP A 12 7.00 17.37 -15.17
N ARG A 13 8.25 17.77 -15.37
CA ARG A 13 9.29 17.72 -14.35
C ARG A 13 8.93 18.56 -13.11
N GLY A 14 8.32 19.72 -13.30
CA GLY A 14 7.90 20.58 -12.19
C GLY A 14 6.81 19.94 -11.33
N ALA A 15 5.83 19.29 -11.96
CA ALA A 15 4.79 18.55 -11.26
C ALA A 15 5.38 17.33 -10.51
N PHE A 16 6.38 16.66 -11.09
CA PHE A 16 7.08 15.57 -10.43
C PHE A 16 7.88 16.05 -9.19
N GLU A 17 8.66 17.13 -9.34
CA GLU A 17 9.44 17.70 -8.23
C GLU A 17 8.55 18.23 -7.10
N ALA A 18 7.43 18.88 -7.44
CA ALA A 18 6.42 19.30 -6.46
C ALA A 18 5.81 18.11 -5.70
N ARG A 19 5.54 17.01 -6.39
CA ARG A 19 5.05 15.77 -5.79
C ARG A 19 6.11 15.17 -4.85
N CYS A 20 7.38 15.08 -5.26
CA CYS A 20 8.46 14.59 -4.40
C CYS A 20 8.59 15.44 -3.13
N SER A 21 8.53 16.77 -3.26
CA SER A 21 8.60 17.68 -2.11
C SER A 21 7.37 17.55 -1.18
N ALA A 22 6.19 17.31 -1.72
CA ALA A 22 5.00 17.04 -0.92
C ALA A 22 5.14 15.72 -0.13
N ARG A 23 5.62 14.67 -0.79
CA ARG A 23 5.89 13.35 -0.19
C ARG A 23 6.91 13.42 0.94
N GLU A 24 7.97 14.21 0.78
CA GLU A 24 8.98 14.42 1.82
C GLU A 24 8.38 15.13 3.04
N ARG A 25 7.51 16.13 2.84
CA ARG A 25 6.79 16.77 3.93
C ARG A 25 5.84 15.82 4.65
N GLU A 26 5.08 14.99 3.93
CA GLU A 26 4.20 13.97 4.52
C GLU A 26 4.99 13.01 5.42
N ARG A 27 6.17 12.57 4.95
CA ARG A 27 7.06 11.72 5.72
C ARG A 27 7.63 12.42 6.96
N SER A 28 8.12 13.64 6.81
CA SER A 28 8.72 14.41 7.92
C SER A 28 7.72 14.77 9.01
N THR A 29 6.43 14.81 8.67
CA THR A 29 5.33 15.08 9.61
C THR A 29 4.62 13.82 10.10
N ASP A 30 5.16 12.64 9.85
CA ASP A 30 4.56 11.35 10.23
C ASP A 30 3.13 11.15 9.68
N HIS A 31 2.84 11.73 8.52
CA HIS A 31 1.51 11.66 7.92
C HIS A 31 1.38 10.54 6.88
N ALA A 32 2.43 10.31 6.11
CA ALA A 32 2.49 9.21 5.15
C ALA A 32 3.94 8.81 4.85
N TYR A 33 4.13 7.57 4.42
CA TYR A 33 5.41 7.00 4.01
C TYR A 33 5.27 6.40 2.61
N PRO A 34 5.58 7.16 1.56
CA PRO A 34 5.54 6.68 0.19
C PRO A 34 6.83 5.93 -0.18
N PHE A 35 6.68 4.81 -0.90
CA PHE A 35 7.79 4.00 -1.39
C PHE A 35 7.62 3.72 -2.88
N GLY A 36 8.72 3.82 -3.64
CA GLY A 36 8.81 3.36 -5.02
C GLY A 36 9.08 1.86 -5.09
N VAL A 37 8.41 1.18 -5.99
CA VAL A 37 8.71 -0.22 -6.35
C VAL A 37 9.59 -0.21 -7.58
N PHE A 38 10.77 -0.83 -7.49
CA PHE A 38 11.72 -0.94 -8.59
C PHE A 38 11.92 -2.42 -8.93
N VAL A 39 11.87 -2.74 -10.21
CA VAL A 39 12.17 -4.07 -10.75
C VAL A 39 13.30 -3.91 -11.76
N ASP A 40 14.38 -4.65 -11.60
CA ASP A 40 15.60 -4.52 -12.44
C ASP A 40 16.09 -3.07 -12.55
N GLN A 41 16.06 -2.35 -11.41
CA GLN A 41 16.42 -0.92 -11.30
C GLN A 41 15.51 0.06 -12.07
N GLN A 42 14.41 -0.44 -12.63
CA GLN A 42 13.40 0.39 -13.30
C GLN A 42 12.21 0.63 -12.37
N PHE A 43 11.74 1.87 -12.33
CA PHE A 43 10.54 2.20 -11.58
C PHE A 43 9.33 1.47 -12.17
N ALA A 44 8.65 0.70 -11.35
CA ALA A 44 7.55 -0.17 -11.74
C ALA A 44 6.22 0.17 -11.07
N GLY A 45 6.24 0.89 -9.95
CA GLY A 45 5.02 1.18 -9.20
C GLY A 45 5.28 1.85 -7.87
N GLU A 46 4.26 1.93 -7.04
CA GLU A 46 4.35 2.49 -5.68
C GLU A 46 3.59 1.62 -4.69
N VAL A 47 4.08 1.59 -3.47
CA VAL A 47 3.36 1.17 -2.27
C VAL A 47 3.48 2.28 -1.24
N ASN A 48 2.37 2.73 -0.68
CA ASN A 48 2.33 3.89 0.19
C ASN A 48 1.63 3.53 1.50
N LEU A 49 2.24 3.86 2.62
CA LEU A 49 1.59 3.87 3.93
C LEU A 49 1.02 5.28 4.12
N ASN A 50 -0.30 5.42 4.03
CA ASN A 50 -1.01 6.70 4.05
C ASN A 50 -1.84 6.87 5.32
N ASN A 51 -2.26 8.10 5.59
CA ASN A 51 -3.20 8.44 6.66
C ASN A 51 -2.73 7.90 8.02
N VAL A 52 -1.45 8.07 8.32
CA VAL A 52 -0.92 7.70 9.64
C VAL A 52 -1.65 8.53 10.69
N THR A 53 -2.33 7.83 11.59
CA THR A 53 -3.12 8.43 12.66
C THR A 53 -2.61 7.90 14.00
N ARG A 54 -2.19 8.81 14.87
CA ARG A 54 -1.72 8.49 16.21
C ARG A 54 -2.88 8.50 17.22
N GLY A 55 -2.55 8.54 18.49
CA GLY A 55 -3.53 8.51 19.58
C GLY A 55 -4.16 7.13 19.76
N ALA A 56 -5.46 7.07 19.93
CA ALA A 56 -6.18 5.83 20.21
C ALA A 56 -6.24 4.86 19.01
N LEU A 57 -6.14 5.36 17.78
CA LEU A 57 -6.19 4.50 16.57
C LEU A 57 -4.85 3.82 16.29
N GLN A 58 -3.75 4.57 16.32
CA GLN A 58 -2.40 4.12 15.95
C GLN A 58 -2.40 3.28 14.67
N GLY A 59 -2.99 3.82 13.61
CA GLY A 59 -3.26 3.10 12.39
C GLY A 59 -2.86 3.85 11.14
N ALA A 60 -2.83 3.13 10.03
CA ALA A 60 -2.62 3.68 8.69
C ALA A 60 -3.31 2.84 7.62
N THR A 61 -3.31 3.32 6.38
CA THR A 61 -3.80 2.59 5.23
C THR A 61 -2.69 2.33 4.23
N ILE A 62 -2.66 1.14 3.62
CA ILE A 62 -1.76 0.85 2.50
C ILE A 62 -2.52 0.99 1.18
N GLY A 63 -1.97 1.80 0.27
CA GLY A 63 -2.37 1.87 -1.13
C GLY A 63 -1.20 1.51 -2.04
N TYR A 64 -1.48 0.87 -3.19
CA TYR A 64 -0.45 0.46 -4.13
C TYR A 64 -0.94 0.42 -5.57
N TRP A 65 0.02 0.51 -6.48
CA TRP A 65 -0.17 0.24 -7.89
C TRP A 65 1.13 -0.29 -8.51
N ILE A 66 1.01 -0.97 -9.63
CA ILE A 66 2.16 -1.45 -10.41
C ILE A 66 1.83 -1.36 -11.91
N ASP A 67 2.84 -1.17 -12.72
CA ASP A 67 2.72 -1.21 -14.15
C ASP A 67 2.14 -2.55 -14.61
N ARG A 68 1.27 -2.49 -15.62
CA ARG A 68 0.55 -3.64 -16.15
C ARG A 68 1.50 -4.76 -16.61
N GLU A 69 2.62 -4.39 -17.23
CA GLU A 69 3.61 -5.33 -17.74
C GLU A 69 4.38 -6.05 -16.62
N ARG A 70 4.42 -5.46 -15.42
CA ARG A 70 5.07 -6.01 -14.23
C ARG A 70 4.08 -6.66 -13.26
N ALA A 71 2.77 -6.63 -13.58
CA ALA A 71 1.75 -7.23 -12.73
C ALA A 71 1.81 -8.77 -12.76
N GLY A 72 1.36 -9.43 -11.68
CA GLY A 72 1.26 -10.89 -11.60
C GLY A 72 2.50 -11.63 -11.11
N HIS A 73 3.65 -10.96 -10.98
CA HIS A 73 4.93 -11.56 -10.57
C HIS A 73 5.18 -11.58 -9.05
N GLY A 74 4.25 -11.08 -8.25
CA GLY A 74 4.38 -11.09 -6.79
C GLY A 74 5.00 -9.82 -6.20
N TYR A 75 5.51 -8.91 -7.01
CA TYR A 75 6.20 -7.68 -6.54
C TYR A 75 5.38 -6.83 -5.58
N ILE A 76 4.06 -6.69 -5.82
CA ILE A 76 3.19 -5.95 -4.89
C ILE A 76 3.00 -6.70 -3.58
N ALA A 77 2.86 -8.02 -3.58
CA ALA A 77 2.72 -8.79 -2.35
C ALA A 77 3.99 -8.66 -1.49
N GLU A 78 5.16 -8.80 -2.11
CA GLU A 78 6.46 -8.56 -1.46
C GLU A 78 6.55 -7.13 -0.90
N SER A 79 6.24 -6.12 -1.71
CA SER A 79 6.27 -4.71 -1.29
C SER A 79 5.31 -4.42 -0.13
N VAL A 80 4.12 -5.04 -0.12
CA VAL A 80 3.17 -4.93 1.00
C VAL A 80 3.75 -5.55 2.26
N VAL A 81 4.40 -6.71 2.19
CA VAL A 81 5.05 -7.33 3.37
C VAL A 81 6.17 -6.44 3.93
N VAL A 82 7.02 -5.87 3.06
CA VAL A 82 8.05 -4.89 3.48
C VAL A 82 7.43 -3.67 4.16
N THR A 83 6.32 -3.16 3.59
CA THR A 83 5.63 -1.99 4.14
C THR A 83 4.93 -2.31 5.48
N LEU A 84 4.35 -3.50 5.62
CA LEU A 84 3.78 -3.96 6.89
C LEU A 84 4.86 -4.07 7.97
N ARG A 85 6.01 -4.68 7.65
CA ARG A 85 7.13 -4.74 8.56
C ARG A 85 7.55 -3.35 9.03
N PHE A 86 7.76 -2.42 8.10
CA PHE A 86 8.08 -1.03 8.41
C PHE A 86 7.01 -0.37 9.30
N ALA A 87 5.73 -0.58 9.00
CA ALA A 87 4.62 0.01 9.75
C ALA A 87 4.58 -0.45 11.21
N PHE A 88 4.83 -1.74 11.47
CA PHE A 88 4.78 -2.30 12.82
C PHE A 88 6.10 -2.15 13.58
N GLU A 89 7.24 -2.40 12.94
CA GLU A 89 8.55 -2.46 13.60
C GLU A 89 9.24 -1.10 13.71
N ASP A 90 9.12 -0.23 12.68
CA ASP A 90 9.79 1.07 12.65
C ASP A 90 8.85 2.22 13.06
N VAL A 91 7.61 2.24 12.53
CA VAL A 91 6.63 3.29 12.80
C VAL A 91 5.82 3.01 14.07
N ASN A 92 5.86 1.78 14.60
CA ASN A 92 5.14 1.33 15.78
C ASN A 92 3.62 1.59 15.71
N LEU A 93 3.01 1.22 14.59
CA LEU A 93 1.56 1.25 14.45
C LEU A 93 0.93 0.00 15.05
N HIS A 94 -0.32 0.11 15.48
CA HIS A 94 -1.10 -1.02 15.96
C HIS A 94 -1.93 -1.67 14.86
N ARG A 95 -2.33 -0.88 13.82
CA ARG A 95 -3.27 -1.35 12.80
C ARG A 95 -2.91 -0.83 11.41
N VAL A 96 -2.95 -1.71 10.42
CA VAL A 96 -2.82 -1.35 9.01
C VAL A 96 -4.01 -1.88 8.24
N GLU A 97 -4.64 -1.01 7.46
CA GLU A 97 -5.79 -1.34 6.61
C GLU A 97 -5.44 -1.30 5.13
N ILE A 98 -6.11 -2.14 4.36
CA ILE A 98 -6.08 -2.14 2.89
C ILE A 98 -7.52 -2.14 2.40
N CYS A 99 -7.96 -1.04 1.79
CA CYS A 99 -9.32 -0.89 1.31
C CYS A 99 -9.36 -1.09 -0.21
N ILE A 100 -10.17 -2.03 -0.69
CA ILE A 100 -10.16 -2.49 -2.08
C ILE A 100 -11.58 -2.45 -2.63
N VAL A 101 -11.77 -1.76 -3.77
CA VAL A 101 -13.04 -1.81 -4.51
C VAL A 101 -13.34 -3.27 -4.89
N PRO A 102 -14.56 -3.79 -4.64
CA PRO A 102 -14.89 -5.22 -4.83
C PRO A 102 -14.56 -5.78 -6.22
N ARG A 103 -14.68 -4.96 -7.27
CA ARG A 103 -14.35 -5.37 -8.65
C ARG A 103 -12.84 -5.48 -8.93
N ASN A 104 -11.96 -4.97 -8.07
CA ASN A 104 -10.51 -5.03 -8.26
C ASN A 104 -9.95 -6.40 -7.83
N ALA A 105 -10.19 -7.40 -8.67
CA ALA A 105 -9.76 -8.78 -8.42
C ALA A 105 -8.23 -8.91 -8.24
N ASN A 106 -7.43 -8.08 -8.92
CA ASN A 106 -5.97 -8.15 -8.81
C ASN A 106 -5.49 -7.72 -7.42
N SER A 107 -6.01 -6.61 -6.88
CA SER A 107 -5.70 -6.18 -5.53
C SER A 107 -6.21 -7.16 -4.48
N ARG A 108 -7.39 -7.75 -4.67
CA ARG A 108 -7.91 -8.77 -3.76
C ARG A 108 -7.00 -9.99 -3.67
N ARG A 109 -6.48 -10.47 -4.80
CA ARG A 109 -5.52 -11.59 -4.82
C ARG A 109 -4.25 -11.31 -4.02
N VAL A 110 -3.82 -10.06 -3.92
CA VAL A 110 -2.65 -9.68 -3.10
C VAL A 110 -2.94 -9.96 -1.63
N VAL A 111 -4.02 -9.39 -1.09
CA VAL A 111 -4.38 -9.54 0.32
C VAL A 111 -4.78 -10.98 0.67
N GLU A 112 -5.41 -11.71 -0.25
CA GLU A 112 -5.75 -13.13 -0.12
C GLU A 112 -4.47 -13.99 -0.01
N LYS A 113 -3.47 -13.76 -0.86
CA LYS A 113 -2.16 -14.46 -0.79
C LYS A 113 -1.42 -14.20 0.51
N LEU A 114 -1.54 -13.00 1.06
CA LEU A 114 -0.94 -12.63 2.33
C LEU A 114 -1.79 -13.06 3.53
N GLY A 115 -2.98 -13.60 3.29
CA GLY A 115 -3.91 -14.00 4.34
C GLY A 115 -4.34 -12.84 5.23
N VAL A 116 -4.42 -11.61 4.69
CA VAL A 116 -4.92 -10.46 5.44
C VAL A 116 -6.42 -10.60 5.64
N ARG A 117 -6.87 -10.41 6.89
CA ARG A 117 -8.26 -10.64 7.29
C ARG A 117 -9.20 -9.60 6.71
N CYS A 118 -10.31 -10.05 6.11
CA CYS A 118 -11.40 -9.18 5.66
C CYS A 118 -12.34 -8.88 6.83
N GLU A 119 -12.64 -7.61 7.05
CA GLU A 119 -13.56 -7.13 8.10
C GLU A 119 -14.96 -6.79 7.60
N GLY A 120 -15.18 -6.86 6.29
CA GLY A 120 -16.47 -6.58 5.68
C GLY A 120 -16.41 -5.48 4.64
N VAL A 121 -17.58 -4.91 4.35
CA VAL A 121 -17.77 -3.87 3.33
C VAL A 121 -18.00 -2.52 4.02
N ALA A 122 -17.25 -1.51 3.60
CA ALA A 122 -17.57 -0.12 3.87
C ALA A 122 -18.31 0.44 2.65
N GLU A 123 -19.61 0.71 2.82
CA GLU A 123 -20.45 1.23 1.76
C GLU A 123 -20.12 2.69 1.46
N ARG A 124 -20.05 3.05 0.16
CA ARG A 124 -19.78 4.42 -0.31
C ARG A 124 -18.61 5.09 0.40
N PHE A 125 -17.51 4.35 0.54
CA PHE A 125 -16.40 4.71 1.42
C PHE A 125 -15.47 5.76 0.83
N LEU A 126 -15.11 5.63 -0.46
CA LEU A 126 -14.23 6.58 -1.14
C LEU A 126 -14.83 7.00 -2.48
N GLU A 127 -14.64 8.28 -2.81
CA GLU A 127 -15.00 8.80 -4.13
C GLU A 127 -13.93 8.45 -5.16
N ILE A 128 -14.34 7.76 -6.23
CA ILE A 128 -13.46 7.42 -7.35
C ILE A 128 -14.11 7.95 -8.63
N ALA A 129 -13.45 8.89 -9.28
CA ALA A 129 -13.93 9.51 -10.51
C ALA A 129 -15.37 10.07 -10.41
N GLY A 130 -15.71 10.69 -9.29
CA GLY A 130 -17.03 11.29 -9.04
C GLY A 130 -18.09 10.31 -8.54
N VAL A 131 -17.74 9.06 -8.26
CA VAL A 131 -18.65 8.04 -7.74
C VAL A 131 -18.17 7.55 -6.38
N TRP A 132 -19.06 7.55 -5.39
CA TRP A 132 -18.81 6.95 -4.09
C TRP A 132 -18.88 5.44 -4.19
N GLU A 133 -17.74 4.77 -4.02
CA GLU A 133 -17.57 3.34 -4.24
C GLU A 133 -17.50 2.57 -2.92
N ASP A 134 -18.10 1.40 -2.88
CA ASP A 134 -17.95 0.45 -1.78
C ASP A 134 -16.54 -0.13 -1.78
N HIS A 135 -16.02 -0.39 -0.58
CA HIS A 135 -14.70 -1.01 -0.41
C HIS A 135 -14.77 -2.19 0.55
N LEU A 136 -14.14 -3.30 0.15
CA LEU A 136 -13.77 -4.35 1.09
C LEU A 136 -12.65 -3.84 1.99
N ARG A 137 -12.84 -3.93 3.30
CA ARG A 137 -11.83 -3.55 4.28
C ARG A 137 -11.07 -4.78 4.74
N PHE A 138 -9.78 -4.79 4.48
CA PHE A 138 -8.86 -5.77 5.00
C PHE A 138 -8.00 -5.11 6.06
N ALA A 139 -7.64 -5.86 7.12
CA ALA A 139 -6.82 -5.33 8.18
C ALA A 139 -5.88 -6.38 8.74
N ILE A 140 -4.76 -5.89 9.28
CA ILE A 140 -3.83 -6.65 10.11
C ILE A 140 -3.46 -5.79 11.31
N THR A 141 -3.40 -6.40 12.50
CA THR A 141 -2.98 -5.74 13.74
C THR A 141 -1.56 -6.12 14.13
N ALA A 142 -0.98 -5.39 15.09
CA ALA A 142 0.36 -5.68 15.63
C ALA A 142 0.44 -7.11 16.17
N GLU A 143 -0.58 -7.59 16.86
CA GLU A 143 -0.63 -8.96 17.42
C GLU A 143 -0.65 -10.02 16.31
N GLU A 144 -1.38 -9.75 15.21
CA GLU A 144 -1.40 -10.63 14.04
C GLU A 144 -0.04 -10.59 13.31
N TRP A 145 0.63 -9.43 13.30
CA TRP A 145 1.98 -9.30 12.75
C TRP A 145 3.01 -10.04 13.61
N ASP A 146 2.97 -9.90 14.93
CA ASP A 146 3.86 -10.63 15.85
C ASP A 146 3.76 -12.15 15.66
N ALA A 147 2.55 -12.64 15.42
CA ALA A 147 2.31 -14.07 15.20
C ALA A 147 2.76 -14.57 13.80
N ARG A 148 2.67 -13.75 12.77
CA ARG A 148 2.80 -14.19 11.35
C ARG A 148 3.89 -13.45 10.56
N GLY A 149 4.36 -12.31 11.04
CA GLY A 149 5.35 -11.48 10.35
C GLY A 149 6.64 -12.21 9.98
N PRO A 150 7.23 -13.04 10.88
CA PRO A 150 8.42 -13.83 10.55
C PRO A 150 8.19 -14.78 9.37
N GLU A 151 7.06 -15.47 9.33
CA GLU A 151 6.69 -16.36 8.22
C GLU A 151 6.50 -15.59 6.92
N LEU A 152 5.73 -14.49 6.94
CA LEU A 152 5.51 -13.63 5.78
C LEU A 152 6.82 -13.05 5.25
N THR A 153 7.68 -12.58 6.14
CA THR A 153 9.00 -12.05 5.79
C THR A 153 9.86 -13.10 5.11
N SER A 154 9.93 -14.30 5.69
CA SER A 154 10.70 -15.42 5.10
C SER A 154 10.14 -15.85 3.74
N ALA A 155 8.83 -15.92 3.60
CA ALA A 155 8.18 -16.36 2.36
C ALA A 155 8.32 -15.35 1.21
N TRP A 156 8.34 -14.06 1.51
CA TRP A 156 8.28 -13.01 0.50
C TRP A 156 9.58 -12.20 0.33
N ILE A 157 10.40 -12.03 1.36
CA ILE A 157 11.60 -11.19 1.33
C ILE A 157 12.89 -12.03 1.37
N GLY A 158 12.87 -13.21 1.97
CA GLY A 158 14.05 -14.03 2.22
C GLY A 158 14.34 -15.15 1.22
N GLY A 159 13.59 -15.29 0.13
CA GLY A 159 13.81 -16.35 -0.86
C GLY A 159 15.06 -16.11 -1.71
N PRO A 160 15.94 -17.13 -1.90
CA PRO A 160 17.07 -17.02 -2.81
C PRO A 160 16.56 -16.93 -4.25
N GLY A 161 16.78 -15.80 -4.90
CA GLY A 161 16.73 -15.66 -6.36
C GLY A 161 15.32 -15.61 -6.97
N ARG A 162 14.65 -14.48 -6.85
CA ARG A 162 13.60 -14.07 -7.79
C ARG A 162 14.04 -12.86 -8.60
#